data_b9a871ae7768c22a9a894560ee7f589e
#
_entry.id   b9a871ae7768c22a9a894560ee7f589e
#
_cell.length_a   1.000
_cell.length_b   1.000
_cell.length_c   1.000
_cell.angle_alpha   90.00
_cell.angle_beta   90.00
_cell.angle_gamma   90.00
#
_symmetry.space_group_name_H-M   'P 1'
#
loop_
_entity.id
_entity.type
_entity.pdbx_description
1 polymer ?
#
loop_
_entity_poly.entity_id
_entity_poly.type
_entity_poly.pdbx_seq_one_letter_code
_entity_poly.pdbx_strand_id
1 'polypeptide(L)'
;MADRLYGQYCGLAKALDLVGERWTLLIIRELFFGPRRFSDLEEGLRGISTSVLAERLTRLEDERLIIRRTLPPPAASKVYELTEDGQELARAMVPLAAWGVRILAANRRKRTEAFRPAWGFLFLRETFDASSARDVHDVYEFHIDDSVISVIV
;
A
#
# COMPACT_ATOMS: atom_id res chain seq x y z
N MET A 1 1.83 4.15 24.82
CA MET A 1 1.53 2.72 25.08
C MET A 1 2.84 1.97 25.03
N ALA A 2 3.07 1.04 25.98
CA ALA A 2 4.28 0.22 25.93
C ALA A 2 4.27 -0.58 24.62
N ASP A 3 5.32 -0.44 23.83
CA ASP A 3 5.54 -1.25 22.64
C ASP A 3 5.48 -2.72 23.03
N ARG A 4 4.50 -3.45 22.53
CA ARG A 4 4.40 -4.90 22.72
C ARG A 4 5.39 -5.57 21.76
N LEU A 5 6.69 -5.49 22.12
CA LEU A 5 7.73 -6.19 21.38
C LEU A 5 7.63 -7.70 21.64
N TYR A 6 7.81 -8.49 20.62
CA TYR A 6 7.86 -9.95 20.74
C TYR A 6 9.09 -10.43 21.53
N GLY A 7 10.11 -9.59 21.67
CA GLY A 7 11.33 -9.94 22.39
C GLY A 7 12.14 -11.09 21.75
N GLN A 8 11.94 -11.33 20.48
CA GLN A 8 12.58 -12.42 19.73
C GLN A 8 13.64 -11.89 18.78
N TYR A 9 14.79 -12.54 18.72
CA TYR A 9 15.83 -12.28 17.72
C TYR A 9 15.50 -13.06 16.43
N CYS A 10 14.47 -12.63 15.73
CA CYS A 10 13.92 -13.24 14.52
C CYS A 10 13.47 -12.14 13.56
N GLY A 11 13.84 -12.24 12.29
CA GLY A 11 13.48 -11.23 11.28
C GLY A 11 11.97 -11.02 11.17
N LEU A 12 11.16 -12.08 11.22
CA LEU A 12 9.70 -11.97 11.19
C LEU A 12 9.17 -11.25 12.44
N ALA A 13 9.68 -11.59 13.65
CA ALA A 13 9.27 -10.91 14.88
C ALA A 13 9.62 -9.42 14.84
N LYS A 14 10.81 -9.07 14.34
CA LYS A 14 11.22 -7.66 14.16
C LYS A 14 10.33 -6.92 13.17
N ALA A 15 9.99 -7.53 12.05
CA ALA A 15 9.05 -6.94 11.11
C ALA A 15 7.67 -6.72 11.76
N LEU A 16 7.17 -7.71 12.49
CA LEU A 16 5.88 -7.59 13.19
C LEU A 16 5.90 -6.58 14.34
N ASP A 17 7.03 -6.38 15.01
CA ASP A 17 7.21 -5.30 15.98
C ASP A 17 6.96 -3.93 15.35
N LEU A 18 7.32 -3.74 14.06
CA LEU A 18 7.16 -2.49 13.33
C LEU A 18 5.77 -2.37 12.68
N VAL A 19 5.32 -3.43 12.01
CA VAL A 19 4.15 -3.34 11.11
C VAL A 19 3.02 -4.31 11.44
N GLY A 20 3.13 -5.05 12.55
CA GLY A 20 2.13 -6.07 12.94
C GLY A 20 0.78 -5.52 13.40
N GLU A 21 0.66 -4.23 13.58
CA GLU A 21 -0.60 -3.63 13.99
C GLU A 21 -1.60 -3.51 12.84
N ARG A 22 -2.87 -3.67 13.20
CA ARG A 22 -3.96 -3.51 12.24
C ARG A 22 -3.86 -2.16 11.51
N TRP A 23 -4.13 -2.16 10.22
CA TRP A 23 -4.11 -1.06 9.27
C TRP A 23 -2.73 -0.71 8.72
N THR A 24 -1.63 -0.99 9.41
CA THR A 24 -0.29 -0.54 9.02
C THR A 24 0.09 -1.00 7.61
N LEU A 25 0.00 -2.29 7.31
CA LEU A 25 0.30 -2.81 5.98
C LEU A 25 -0.69 -2.32 4.90
N LEU A 26 -1.94 -2.03 5.28
CA LEU A 26 -2.91 -1.47 4.35
C LEU A 26 -2.62 0.01 4.02
N ILE A 27 -2.05 0.77 4.96
CA ILE A 27 -1.54 2.13 4.69
C ILE A 27 -0.37 2.06 3.71
N ILE A 28 0.60 1.18 3.94
CA ILE A 28 1.72 0.95 3.01
C ILE A 28 1.20 0.60 1.62
N ARG A 29 0.17 -0.26 1.51
CA ARG A 29 -0.47 -0.59 0.22
C ARG A 29 -1.03 0.64 -0.48
N GLU A 30 -1.74 1.53 0.20
CA GLU A 30 -2.27 2.75 -0.42
C GLU A 30 -1.15 3.66 -0.92
N LEU A 31 -0.04 3.78 -0.16
CA LEU A 31 1.11 4.60 -0.51
C LEU A 31 2.00 3.98 -1.60
N PHE A 32 1.89 2.68 -1.85
CA PHE A 32 2.63 1.99 -2.91
C PHE A 32 2.31 2.55 -4.31
N PHE A 33 1.09 3.04 -4.50
CA PHE A 33 0.65 3.65 -5.77
C PHE A 33 1.00 5.15 -5.88
N GLY A 34 1.81 5.67 -4.98
CA GLY A 34 2.28 7.05 -4.97
C GLY A 34 1.80 7.85 -3.76
N PRO A 35 2.20 9.13 -3.70
CA PRO A 35 1.87 9.99 -2.58
C PRO A 35 0.36 10.15 -2.36
N ARG A 36 -0.08 10.17 -1.08
CA ARG A 36 -1.48 10.32 -0.70
C ARG A 36 -1.64 11.39 0.37
N ARG A 37 -2.74 12.14 0.30
CA ARG A 37 -3.16 13.03 1.38
C ARG A 37 -3.75 12.20 2.51
N PHE A 38 -3.85 12.80 3.69
CA PHE A 38 -4.52 12.16 4.83
C PHE A 38 -5.97 11.76 4.47
N SER A 39 -6.72 12.67 3.82
CA SER A 39 -8.09 12.41 3.36
C SER A 39 -8.20 11.24 2.39
N ASP A 40 -7.22 11.11 1.47
CA ASP A 40 -7.23 10.03 0.49
C ASP A 40 -7.01 8.66 1.15
N LEU A 41 -6.16 8.63 2.19
CA LEU A 41 -5.92 7.43 3.00
C LEU A 41 -7.16 7.07 3.84
N GLU A 42 -7.80 8.06 4.47
CA GLU A 42 -9.02 7.87 5.26
C GLU A 42 -10.16 7.32 4.39
N GLU A 43 -10.35 7.87 3.20
CA GLU A 43 -11.32 7.37 2.23
C GLU A 43 -10.98 5.97 1.72
N GLY A 44 -9.69 5.70 1.46
CA GLY A 44 -9.20 4.40 0.96
C GLY A 44 -9.33 3.28 1.96
N LEU A 45 -9.20 3.59 3.23
CA LEU A 45 -9.16 2.64 4.34
C LEU A 45 -10.48 2.63 5.12
N ARG A 46 -11.58 2.29 4.44
CA ARG A 46 -12.92 2.29 5.05
C ARG A 46 -12.95 1.54 6.37
N GLY A 47 -13.39 2.23 7.42
CA GLY A 47 -13.54 1.68 8.77
C GLY A 47 -12.33 1.91 9.68
N ILE A 48 -11.30 2.61 9.22
CA ILE A 48 -10.28 3.18 10.10
C ILE A 48 -10.83 4.44 10.75
N SER A 49 -10.54 4.66 12.03
CA SER A 49 -10.85 5.96 12.64
C SER A 49 -9.72 6.95 12.37
N THR A 50 -10.06 8.24 12.31
CA THR A 50 -9.11 9.34 12.12
C THR A 50 -7.95 9.29 13.12
N SER A 51 -8.25 8.96 14.40
CA SER A 51 -7.23 8.86 15.45
C SER A 51 -6.27 7.68 15.22
N VAL A 52 -6.78 6.51 14.80
CA VAL A 52 -5.95 5.34 14.48
C VAL A 52 -5.10 5.60 13.25
N LEU A 53 -5.66 6.24 12.21
CA LEU A 53 -4.88 6.60 11.03
C LEU A 53 -3.73 7.55 11.40
N ALA A 54 -4.02 8.60 12.18
CA ALA A 54 -2.99 9.56 12.61
C ALA A 54 -1.89 8.86 13.44
N GLU A 55 -2.26 7.99 14.38
CA GLU A 55 -1.31 7.23 15.19
C GLU A 55 -0.41 6.33 14.33
N ARG A 56 -1.00 5.61 13.36
CA ARG A 56 -0.24 4.74 12.46
C ARG A 56 0.71 5.52 11.55
N LEU A 57 0.27 6.65 11.03
CA LEU A 57 1.12 7.51 10.19
C LEU A 57 2.29 8.08 11.00
N THR A 58 2.06 8.55 12.23
CA THR A 58 3.13 9.03 13.11
C THR A 58 4.15 7.93 13.35
N ARG A 59 3.70 6.72 13.71
CA ARG A 59 4.60 5.59 13.93
C ARG A 59 5.41 5.23 12.69
N LEU A 60 4.77 5.19 11.51
CA LEU A 60 5.47 4.92 10.25
C LEU A 60 6.49 6.00 9.89
N GLU A 61 6.22 7.29 10.23
CA GLU A 61 7.20 8.38 10.10
C GLU A 61 8.38 8.19 11.06
N ASP A 62 8.13 7.86 12.33
CA ASP A 62 9.15 7.61 13.35
C ASP A 62 10.08 6.45 12.96
N GLU A 63 9.52 5.40 12.38
CA GLU A 63 10.24 4.22 11.87
C GLU A 63 10.86 4.46 10.47
N ARG A 64 10.72 5.68 9.92
CA ARG A 64 11.27 6.09 8.62
C ARG A 64 10.79 5.25 7.43
N LEU A 65 9.63 4.64 7.54
CA LEU A 65 9.00 3.89 6.43
C LEU A 65 8.23 4.82 5.49
N ILE A 66 7.78 5.96 6.01
CA ILE A 66 7.14 7.01 5.22
C ILE A 66 7.73 8.38 5.57
N ILE A 67 7.55 9.33 4.67
CA ILE A 67 7.82 10.75 4.92
C ILE A 67 6.60 11.57 4.56
N ARG A 68 6.49 12.72 5.22
CA ARG A 68 5.47 13.73 4.90
C ARG A 68 6.14 14.90 4.19
N ARG A 69 5.62 15.30 3.03
CA ARG A 69 6.08 16.47 2.31
C ARG A 69 4.92 17.34 1.83
N THR A 70 5.24 18.56 1.45
CA THR A 70 4.29 19.48 0.80
C THR A 70 4.54 19.48 -0.70
N LEU A 71 3.49 19.23 -1.49
CA LEU A 71 3.58 19.33 -2.94
C LEU A 71 3.73 20.79 -3.35
N PRO A 72 4.44 21.06 -4.47
CA PRO A 72 4.54 22.42 -5.01
C PRO A 72 3.16 22.94 -5.47
N PRO A 73 3.03 24.27 -5.62
CA PRO A 73 1.86 24.85 -6.26
C PRO A 73 1.62 24.25 -7.68
N PRO A 74 0.36 24.14 -8.12
CA PRO A 74 -0.88 24.63 -7.50
C PRO A 74 -1.45 23.71 -6.43
N ALA A 75 -0.98 22.47 -6.30
CA ALA A 75 -1.54 21.49 -5.35
C ALA A 75 -1.34 21.90 -3.88
N ALA A 76 -0.17 22.44 -3.52
CA ALA A 76 0.21 22.98 -2.21
C ALA A 76 -0.28 22.15 -0.99
N SER A 77 -0.43 20.85 -1.16
CA SER A 77 -1.03 19.95 -0.16
C SER A 77 0.00 19.06 0.50
N LYS A 78 -0.24 18.75 1.78
CA LYS A 78 0.58 17.80 2.52
C LYS A 78 0.22 16.37 2.10
N VAL A 79 1.23 15.59 1.72
CA VAL A 79 1.11 14.20 1.32
C VAL A 79 2.08 13.34 2.10
N TYR A 80 1.73 12.06 2.23
CA TYR A 80 2.61 11.00 2.73
C TYR A 80 3.10 10.19 1.54
N GLU A 81 4.33 9.75 1.58
CA GLU A 81 4.93 8.86 0.58
C GLU A 81 5.89 7.87 1.22
N LEU A 82 6.12 6.75 0.56
CA LEU A 82 7.06 5.74 1.02
C LEU A 82 8.50 6.24 0.86
N THR A 83 9.32 5.95 1.86
CA THR A 83 10.79 6.01 1.75
C THR A 83 11.29 4.82 0.95
N GLU A 84 12.61 4.71 0.76
CA GLU A 84 13.23 3.54 0.15
C GLU A 84 12.94 2.27 0.98
N ASP A 85 13.12 2.32 2.30
CA ASP A 85 12.77 1.22 3.22
C ASP A 85 11.28 0.87 3.16
N GLY A 86 10.41 1.90 3.09
CA GLY A 86 8.97 1.70 2.91
C GLY A 86 8.61 1.01 1.59
N GLN A 87 9.35 1.31 0.51
CA GLN A 87 9.17 0.62 -0.77
C GLN A 87 9.67 -0.83 -0.73
N GLU A 88 10.77 -1.11 -0.02
CA GLU A 88 11.22 -2.49 0.21
C GLU A 88 10.18 -3.29 0.98
N LEU A 89 9.62 -2.71 2.05
CA LEU A 89 8.52 -3.32 2.79
C LEU A 89 7.31 -3.57 1.88
N ALA A 90 6.94 -2.60 1.04
CA ALA A 90 5.82 -2.75 0.11
C ALA A 90 6.05 -3.92 -0.88
N ARG A 91 7.27 -4.07 -1.42
CA ARG A 91 7.64 -5.23 -2.25
C ARG A 91 7.55 -6.54 -1.47
N ALA A 92 8.00 -6.57 -0.21
CA ALA A 92 7.91 -7.75 0.65
C ALA A 92 6.45 -8.17 0.94
N MET A 93 5.48 -7.26 0.84
CA MET A 93 4.06 -7.56 1.00
C MET A 93 3.45 -8.31 -0.20
N VAL A 94 4.05 -8.25 -1.40
CA VAL A 94 3.47 -8.84 -2.62
C VAL A 94 3.27 -10.35 -2.48
N PRO A 95 4.25 -11.15 -2.01
CA PRO A 95 4.04 -12.58 -1.77
C PRO A 95 2.94 -12.87 -0.75
N LEU A 96 2.82 -12.04 0.30
CA LEU A 96 1.75 -12.16 1.29
C LEU A 96 0.39 -11.89 0.67
N ALA A 97 0.28 -10.85 -0.16
CA ALA A 97 -0.96 -10.53 -0.88
C ALA A 97 -1.31 -11.63 -1.90
N ALA A 98 -0.31 -12.20 -2.61
CA ALA A 98 -0.51 -13.34 -3.51
C ALA A 98 -1.06 -14.58 -2.79
N TRP A 99 -0.55 -14.86 -1.59
CA TRP A 99 -1.12 -15.90 -0.74
C TRP A 99 -2.58 -15.59 -0.37
N GLY A 100 -2.90 -14.32 -0.06
CA GLY A 100 -4.25 -13.86 0.26
C GLY A 100 -5.24 -14.00 -0.90
N VAL A 101 -4.80 -13.82 -2.15
CA VAL A 101 -5.66 -13.99 -3.35
C VAL A 101 -6.23 -15.39 -3.43
N ARG A 102 -5.50 -16.42 -3.01
CA ARG A 102 -6.03 -17.80 -2.98
C ARG A 102 -7.23 -17.95 -2.04
N ILE A 103 -7.26 -17.17 -0.97
CA ILE A 103 -8.38 -17.12 -0.04
C ILE A 103 -9.57 -16.41 -0.68
N LEU A 104 -9.32 -15.33 -1.44
CA LEU A 104 -10.38 -14.62 -2.18
C LEU A 104 -11.01 -15.53 -3.24
N ALA A 105 -10.21 -16.29 -3.98
CA ALA A 105 -10.70 -17.21 -5.02
C ALA A 105 -11.61 -18.32 -4.46
N ALA A 106 -11.40 -18.73 -3.22
CA ALA A 106 -12.22 -19.71 -2.53
C ALA A 106 -13.53 -19.13 -1.96
N ASN A 107 -13.67 -17.82 -1.89
CA ASN A 107 -14.81 -17.15 -1.26
C ASN A 107 -15.43 -16.12 -2.22
N ARG A 108 -16.78 -16.06 -2.27
CA ARG A 108 -17.45 -14.99 -3.00
C ARG A 108 -17.28 -13.66 -2.25
N ARG A 109 -16.95 -12.60 -2.99
CA ARG A 109 -16.91 -11.23 -2.46
C ARG A 109 -18.27 -10.88 -1.82
N LYS A 110 -18.24 -10.38 -0.59
CA LYS A 110 -19.42 -9.84 0.08
C LYS A 110 -19.68 -8.42 -0.41
N ARG A 111 -20.96 -8.03 -0.57
CA ARG A 111 -21.32 -6.68 -1.02
C ARG A 111 -20.81 -5.56 -0.09
N THR A 112 -20.52 -5.88 1.17
CA THR A 112 -19.97 -4.96 2.17
C THR A 112 -18.46 -4.77 2.06
N GLU A 113 -17.77 -5.60 1.29
CA GLU A 113 -16.32 -5.50 1.11
C GLU A 113 -15.99 -4.44 0.06
N ALA A 114 -15.15 -3.48 0.45
CA ALA A 114 -14.62 -2.50 -0.48
C ALA A 114 -13.77 -3.21 -1.54
N PHE A 115 -13.84 -2.72 -2.76
CA PHE A 115 -12.96 -3.15 -3.84
C PHE A 115 -12.45 -1.90 -4.56
N ARG A 116 -11.15 -1.88 -4.82
CA ARG A 116 -10.52 -0.89 -5.69
C ARG A 116 -9.70 -1.63 -6.74
N PRO A 117 -9.97 -1.40 -8.03
CA PRO A 117 -9.24 -2.05 -9.12
C PRO A 117 -7.73 -1.88 -8.99
N ALA A 118 -7.27 -0.72 -8.52
CA ALA A 118 -5.84 -0.43 -8.30
C ALA A 118 -5.14 -1.48 -7.43
N TRP A 119 -5.84 -2.12 -6.48
CA TRP A 119 -5.22 -3.14 -5.63
C TRP A 119 -4.77 -4.39 -6.41
N GLY A 120 -5.44 -4.70 -7.53
CA GLY A 120 -5.02 -5.79 -8.42
C GLY A 120 -3.71 -5.50 -9.13
N PHE A 121 -3.39 -4.23 -9.36
CA PHE A 121 -2.16 -3.80 -10.04
C PHE A 121 -0.90 -3.85 -9.17
N LEU A 122 -1.04 -4.08 -7.86
CA LEU A 122 0.10 -4.35 -6.98
C LEU A 122 0.96 -5.50 -7.53
N PHE A 123 0.32 -6.56 -8.03
CA PHE A 123 1.00 -7.72 -8.62
C PHE A 123 1.63 -7.40 -9.98
N LEU A 124 0.89 -6.70 -10.84
CA LEU A 124 1.38 -6.37 -12.19
C LEU A 124 2.67 -5.56 -12.12
N ARG A 125 2.72 -4.56 -11.25
CA ARG A 125 3.91 -3.72 -11.07
C ARG A 125 5.15 -4.52 -10.63
N GLU A 126 4.98 -5.46 -9.70
CA GLU A 126 6.11 -6.22 -9.13
C GLU A 126 6.47 -7.46 -9.94
N THR A 127 5.59 -7.93 -10.82
CA THR A 127 5.85 -9.06 -11.71
C THR A 127 6.25 -8.63 -13.12
N PHE A 128 6.22 -7.33 -13.40
CA PHE A 128 6.58 -6.79 -14.69
C PHE A 128 8.08 -6.93 -14.93
N ASP A 129 8.46 -7.61 -16.01
CA ASP A 129 9.83 -7.74 -16.46
C ASP A 129 10.15 -6.71 -17.54
N ALA A 130 10.72 -5.58 -17.12
CA ALA A 130 11.14 -4.53 -18.04
C ALA A 130 12.20 -4.99 -19.06
N SER A 131 12.95 -6.06 -18.76
CA SER A 131 13.97 -6.59 -19.68
C SER A 131 13.35 -7.29 -20.88
N SER A 132 12.18 -7.89 -20.69
CA SER A 132 11.41 -8.55 -21.74
C SER A 132 10.55 -7.56 -22.55
N ALA A 133 10.39 -6.33 -22.07
CA ALA A 133 9.55 -5.29 -22.69
C ALA A 133 10.36 -4.14 -23.33
N ARG A 134 11.64 -4.33 -23.64
CA ARG A 134 12.55 -3.26 -24.09
C ARG A 134 12.11 -2.53 -25.36
N ASP A 135 11.39 -3.21 -26.24
CA ASP A 135 10.92 -2.67 -27.52
C ASP A 135 9.39 -2.51 -27.56
N VAL A 136 8.73 -2.60 -26.39
CA VAL A 136 7.28 -2.42 -26.26
C VAL A 136 7.02 -0.97 -25.85
N HIS A 137 6.17 -0.29 -26.63
CA HIS A 137 5.74 1.09 -26.36
C HIS A 137 4.22 1.15 -26.46
N ASP A 138 3.56 0.36 -25.63
CA ASP A 138 2.12 0.20 -25.67
C ASP A 138 1.46 0.80 -24.42
N VAL A 139 0.20 1.22 -24.59
CA VAL A 139 -0.67 1.63 -23.51
C VAL A 139 -1.79 0.61 -23.37
N TYR A 140 -1.84 -0.05 -22.22
CA TYR A 140 -2.89 -0.99 -21.90
C TYR A 140 -3.93 -0.32 -21.00
N GLU A 141 -5.18 -0.29 -21.43
CA GLU A 141 -6.28 0.22 -20.62
C GLU A 141 -7.11 -0.94 -20.06
N PHE A 142 -7.25 -0.94 -18.74
CA PHE A 142 -8.08 -1.89 -18.01
C PHE A 142 -9.35 -1.18 -17.55
N HIS A 143 -10.48 -1.55 -18.12
CA HIS A 143 -11.79 -1.05 -17.72
C HIS A 143 -12.41 -2.02 -16.73
N ILE A 144 -12.54 -1.60 -15.48
CA ILE A 144 -13.06 -2.44 -14.38
C ILE A 144 -14.15 -1.65 -13.65
N ASP A 145 -15.39 -2.07 -13.78
CA ASP A 145 -16.57 -1.30 -13.35
C ASP A 145 -16.50 0.13 -13.93
N ASP A 146 -16.61 1.16 -13.06
CA ASP A 146 -16.52 2.57 -13.45
C ASP A 146 -15.07 3.13 -13.45
N SER A 147 -14.08 2.26 -13.29
CA SER A 147 -12.66 2.66 -13.19
C SER A 147 -11.90 2.30 -14.46
N VAL A 148 -11.08 3.23 -14.94
CA VAL A 148 -10.11 3.00 -16.03
C VAL A 148 -8.71 3.14 -15.45
N ILE A 149 -7.87 2.14 -15.67
CA ILE A 149 -6.47 2.15 -15.25
C ILE A 149 -5.61 1.95 -16.50
N SER A 150 -4.73 2.91 -16.76
CA SER A 150 -3.79 2.83 -17.88
C SER A 150 -2.42 2.38 -17.39
N VAL A 151 -1.85 1.40 -18.05
CA VAL A 151 -0.48 0.93 -17.85
C VAL A 151 0.30 1.25 -19.10
N ILE A 152 1.35 2.02 -18.96
CA ILE A 152 2.28 2.39 -20.05
C ILE A 152 3.49 1.48 -19.91
N VAL A 153 3.83 0.78 -20.97
CA VAL A 153 4.98 -0.12 -21.07
C VAL A 153 6.04 0.48 -21.98
#